data_821ad067147e668a2392feef477f4da2
#
_entry.id   821ad067147e668a2392feef477f4da2
#
_cell.length_a   1.000
_cell.length_b   1.000
_cell.length_c   1.000
_cell.angle_alpha   90.00
_cell.angle_beta   90.00
_cell.angle_gamma   90.00
#
_symmetry.space_group_name_H-M   'P 1'
#
loop_
_entity.id
_entity.type
_entity.pdbx_description
1 polymer ?
#
loop_
_entity_poly.entity_id
_entity_poly.type
_entity_poly.pdbx_seq_one_letter_code
_entity_poly.pdbx_strand_id
1 'polypeptide(L)' 'MSEWQPIETAPKDADQLILWNGIEIVVGHWWSYFHRWADEEGAAVTATHWMP' A
#
# COMPACT_ATOMS: atom_id res chain seq x y z
N MET A 1 -17.84 1.71 6.93
CA MET A 1 -17.35 2.83 6.16
C MET A 1 -15.85 2.78 6.03
N SER A 2 -15.38 2.86 4.84
CA SER A 2 -13.94 2.81 4.65
C SER A 2 -13.36 4.18 4.84
N GLU A 3 -12.16 4.20 5.40
CA GLU A 3 -11.48 5.44 5.67
C GLU A 3 -10.07 5.35 5.15
N TRP A 4 -9.84 6.06 4.08
CA TRP A 4 -8.52 6.11 3.51
C TRP A 4 -7.61 6.95 4.39
N GLN A 5 -6.44 6.42 4.69
CA GLN A 5 -5.44 7.09 5.50
C GLN A 5 -4.27 7.50 4.61
N PRO A 6 -3.58 8.59 4.97
CA PRO A 6 -2.38 8.95 4.20
C PRO A 6 -1.36 7.83 4.22
N ILE A 7 -0.72 7.60 3.08
CA ILE A 7 0.20 6.47 2.98
C ILE A 7 1.37 6.59 3.96
N GLU A 8 1.69 7.79 4.39
CA GLU A 8 2.79 7.98 5.34
C GLU A 8 2.52 7.34 6.67
N THR A 9 1.26 7.08 7.00
CA THR A 9 0.89 6.48 8.28
C THR A 9 0.73 4.98 8.19
N ALA A 10 0.96 4.38 7.02
CA ALA A 10 0.73 2.96 6.83
C ALA A 10 1.75 2.14 7.63
N PRO A 11 1.29 1.05 8.28
CA PRO A 11 2.21 0.16 8.97
C PRO A 11 3.03 -0.61 7.96
N LYS A 12 4.36 -0.53 8.08
CA LYS A 12 5.25 -1.15 7.11
C LYS A 12 5.57 -2.60 7.45
N ASP A 13 5.08 -3.06 8.59
CA ASP A 13 5.28 -4.44 9.01
C ASP A 13 4.04 -5.30 8.80
N ALA A 14 3.00 -4.76 8.19
CA ALA A 14 1.80 -5.53 7.90
C ALA A 14 2.02 -6.43 6.69
N ASP A 15 1.42 -7.61 6.73
CA ASP A 15 1.57 -8.56 5.64
C ASP A 15 0.90 -8.06 4.37
N GLN A 16 -0.27 -7.47 4.49
CA GLN A 16 -1.01 -6.96 3.35
C GLN A 16 -1.84 -5.77 3.77
N LEU A 17 -1.97 -4.83 2.85
CA LEU A 17 -2.80 -3.65 3.06
C LEU A 17 -3.56 -3.36 1.78
N ILE A 18 -4.65 -2.64 1.92
CA ILE A 18 -5.40 -2.14 0.77
C ILE A 18 -4.82 -0.77 0.46
N LEU A 19 -4.35 -0.62 -0.77
CA LEU A 19 -3.66 0.59 -1.21
C LEU A 19 -4.46 1.29 -2.30
N TRP A 20 -4.37 2.60 -2.32
CA TRP A 20 -4.97 3.43 -3.37
C TRP A 20 -3.84 4.09 -4.14
N ASN A 21 -3.78 3.83 -5.43
CA ASN A 21 -2.68 4.35 -6.24
C ASN A 21 -3.06 5.59 -7.04
N GLY A 22 -4.21 6.16 -6.74
CA GLY A 22 -4.70 7.33 -7.46
C GLY A 22 -5.67 6.97 -8.58
N ILE A 23 -5.75 5.70 -8.93
CA ILE A 23 -6.60 5.24 -10.02
C ILE A 23 -7.47 4.08 -9.56
N GLU A 24 -6.89 3.12 -8.85
CA GLU A 24 -7.60 1.90 -8.50
C GLU A 24 -7.11 1.37 -7.17
N ILE A 25 -7.86 0.42 -6.63
CA ILE A 25 -7.52 -0.25 -5.38
C ILE A 25 -6.58 -1.40 -5.69
N VAL A 26 -5.50 -1.50 -4.91
CA VAL A 26 -4.50 -2.54 -5.09
C VAL A 26 -4.22 -3.15 -3.73
N VAL A 27 -4.13 -4.47 -3.67
CA VAL A 27 -3.69 -5.15 -2.45
C VAL A 27 -2.18 -5.29 -2.53
N GLY A 28 -1.49 -4.85 -1.50
CA GLY A 28 -0.04 -4.87 -1.53
C GLY A 28 0.58 -4.79 -0.16
N HIS A 29 1.87 -4.58 -0.13
CA HIS A 29 2.63 -4.53 1.11
C HIS A 29 3.86 -3.67 0.92
N TRP A 30 4.51 -3.33 2.05
CA TRP A 30 5.76 -2.57 2.02
C TRP A 30 6.92 -3.53 1.75
N TRP A 31 7.72 -3.23 0.74
CA TRP A 31 8.88 -4.03 0.40
C TRP A 31 10.11 -3.29 0.91
N SER A 32 10.55 -3.62 2.11
CA SER A 32 11.62 -2.87 2.77
C SER A 32 12.93 -2.93 2.02
N TYR A 33 13.19 -4.02 1.32
CA TYR A 33 14.43 -4.16 0.56
C TYR A 33 14.55 -3.04 -0.48
N PHE A 34 13.44 -2.70 -1.13
CA PHE A 34 13.43 -1.66 -2.16
C PHE A 34 12.86 -0.34 -1.66
N HIS A 35 12.45 -0.27 -0.39
CA HIS A 35 11.87 0.95 0.20
C HIS A 35 10.69 1.46 -0.61
N ARG A 36 9.78 0.55 -0.95
CA ARG A 36 8.60 0.96 -1.73
C ARG A 36 7.47 -0.03 -1.51
N TRP A 37 6.26 0.40 -1.90
CA TRP A 37 5.09 -0.45 -1.87
C TRP A 37 5.08 -1.33 -3.11
N ALA A 38 4.61 -2.55 -2.94
CA ALA A 38 4.55 -3.51 -4.03
C ALA A 38 3.22 -4.24 -3.97
N ASP A 39 2.73 -4.67 -5.14
CA ASP A 39 1.51 -5.46 -5.20
C ASP A 39 1.86 -6.94 -4.99
N GLU A 40 0.84 -7.80 -5.14
CA GLU A 40 1.02 -9.21 -4.89
C GLU A 40 1.96 -9.88 -5.88
N GLU A 41 2.19 -9.25 -7.00
CA GLU A 41 3.07 -9.79 -8.01
C GLU A 41 4.46 -9.20 -7.95
N GLY A 42 4.70 -8.34 -6.97
CA GLY A 42 6.00 -7.72 -6.81
C GLY A 42 6.23 -6.47 -7.63
N ALA A 43 5.19 -5.98 -8.31
CA ALA A 43 5.32 -4.75 -9.07
C ALA A 43 5.22 -3.54 -8.16
N ALA A 44 5.96 -2.50 -8.47
CA ALA A 44 5.96 -1.28 -7.67
C ALA A 44 4.60 -0.60 -7.74
N VAL A 45 4.13 -0.10 -6.59
CA VAL A 45 2.86 0.60 -6.48
C VAL A 45 3.13 2.00 -5.95
N THR A 46 2.61 3.01 -6.65
CA THR A 46 2.71 4.38 -6.18
C THR A 46 1.46 4.69 -5.37
N ALA A 47 1.47 4.27 -4.12
CA ALA A 47 0.31 4.42 -3.25
C ALA A 47 0.25 5.82 -2.66
N THR A 48 -0.95 6.38 -2.60
CA THR A 48 -1.17 7.67 -1.95
C THR A 48 -1.92 7.51 -0.64
N HIS A 49 -2.72 6.46 -0.52
CA HIS A 49 -3.52 6.18 0.67
C HIS A 49 -3.58 4.68 0.91
N TRP A 50 -4.02 4.34 2.12
CA TRP A 50 -4.16 2.93 2.49
C TRP A 50 -5.33 2.76 3.43
N MET A 51 -5.76 1.52 3.60
CA MET A 51 -6.65 1.14 4.69
C MET A 51 -6.44 -0.33 5.02
N PRO A 52 -6.83 -0.72 6.24
CA PRO A 52 -6.57 -2.09 6.73
C PRO A 52 -7.23 -3.17 5.90
#